data_6b3918d846e24067f9ca4731aa6dc0c9
#
_entry.id   6b3918d846e24067f9ca4731aa6dc0c9
#
_cell.length_a   1.000
_cell.length_b   1.000
_cell.length_c   1.000
_cell.angle_alpha   90.00
_cell.angle_beta   90.00
_cell.angle_gamma   90.00
#
_symmetry.space_group_name_H-M   'P 1'
#
loop_
_entity.id
_entity.type
_entity.pdbx_description
1 polymer ?
#
loop_
_entity_poly.entity_id
_entity_poly.type
_entity_poly.pdbx_seq_one_letter_code
_entity_poly.pdbx_strand_id
1 'polypeptide(L)'
;MIKIMIRTTMLMCLLFFSCGKNEGKRFCCKVPLCESLRDIPTPHEKIVLSVKNIQLTDVKYPYNASIEQYEDGYLLFFREDFLLSAVQKKMKMQYHTKLKVAKLNAEFIQIAPSFSIETESEFSEDPRVIKKGKDFCLIFNDVEQRESQRRMMRCAYIDSKDLSVKKIADLDLGVKPIEKNWTPFVDRHQNLCFIYSINPSLFFSFHDVLKGKASEYISGSHQVSLKNLWDSQWGAIRGGTPARLIDNQYLAFFHSSFRERGKVWYVMGAYTFEALPPYKVTAISAQPILFDGIYNTKAENTAKKGLRCIFPAGFVEGYDKEDVFYLSCGENDCATKIITISKRNLLSSLKKVNL
;
A
#
# COMPACT_ATOMS: atom_id res chain seq x y z
N MET A 1 -22.57 9.61 25.69
CA MET A 1 -22.65 8.16 25.98
C MET A 1 -21.84 7.28 25.03
N ILE A 2 -21.74 7.57 23.74
CA ILE A 2 -21.01 6.74 22.75
C ILE A 2 -19.49 6.72 22.95
N LYS A 3 -18.88 7.83 23.42
CA LYS A 3 -17.43 7.87 23.71
C LYS A 3 -16.95 6.95 24.85
N ILE A 4 -17.83 6.60 25.77
CA ILE A 4 -17.51 5.74 26.94
C ILE A 4 -17.52 4.27 26.54
N MET A 5 -18.41 3.84 25.65
CA MET A 5 -18.45 2.45 25.16
C MET A 5 -17.23 2.06 24.32
N ILE A 6 -16.68 2.98 23.53
CA ILE A 6 -15.48 2.71 22.71
C ILE A 6 -14.23 2.50 23.57
N ARG A 7 -14.12 3.20 24.70
CA ARG A 7 -12.99 3.01 25.62
C ARG A 7 -13.00 1.66 26.32
N THR A 8 -14.18 1.12 26.65
CA THR A 8 -14.31 -0.14 27.40
C THR A 8 -14.00 -1.36 26.51
N THR A 9 -14.39 -1.34 25.23
CA THR A 9 -14.10 -2.44 24.31
C THR A 9 -12.62 -2.48 23.89
N MET A 10 -11.96 -1.32 23.83
CA MET A 10 -10.51 -1.23 23.52
C MET A 10 -9.62 -1.69 24.70
N LEU A 11 -10.09 -1.54 25.93
CA LEU A 11 -9.33 -1.98 27.12
C LEU A 11 -9.27 -3.50 27.25
N MET A 12 -10.27 -4.24 26.75
CA MET A 12 -10.25 -5.70 26.75
C MET A 12 -9.29 -6.32 25.73
N CYS A 13 -8.94 -5.62 24.66
CA CYS A 13 -7.94 -6.11 23.69
C CYS A 13 -6.48 -5.84 24.10
N LEU A 14 -6.24 -5.00 25.11
CA LEU A 14 -4.88 -4.67 25.57
C LEU A 14 -4.37 -5.55 26.71
N LEU A 15 -5.22 -6.39 27.31
CA LEU A 15 -4.86 -7.21 28.49
C LEU A 15 -4.35 -8.63 28.14
N PHE A 16 -4.17 -8.99 26.87
CA PHE A 16 -3.66 -10.32 26.49
C PHE A 16 -2.23 -10.34 25.92
N PHE A 17 -1.41 -9.32 26.18
CA PHE A 17 0.05 -9.43 25.95
C PHE A 17 0.81 -9.33 27.27
N SER A 18 0.45 -10.15 28.25
CA SER A 18 1.32 -10.51 29.36
C SER A 18 2.22 -11.67 28.89
N CYS A 19 3.51 -11.38 28.81
CA CYS A 19 4.56 -12.33 28.50
C CYS A 19 4.66 -13.36 29.63
N GLY A 20 3.89 -14.44 29.58
CA GLY A 20 4.08 -15.63 30.39
C GLY A 20 5.22 -16.46 29.79
N LYS A 21 6.33 -16.60 30.49
CA LYS A 21 7.33 -17.62 30.24
C LYS A 21 6.66 -19.01 30.34
N ASN A 22 6.31 -19.59 29.21
CA ASN A 22 6.05 -21.01 29.10
C ASN A 22 7.10 -21.64 28.18
N GLU A 23 8.05 -22.29 28.82
CA GLU A 23 8.92 -23.27 28.19
C GLU A 23 8.05 -24.43 27.66
N GLY A 24 8.17 -24.75 26.40
CA GLY A 24 7.72 -26.02 25.89
C GLY A 24 6.81 -25.95 24.68
N LYS A 25 7.42 -26.15 23.58
CA LYS A 25 7.09 -26.64 22.23
C LYS A 25 7.40 -25.60 21.17
N ARG A 26 8.66 -25.57 20.77
CA ARG A 26 9.05 -25.06 19.45
C ARG A 26 8.29 -25.89 18.41
N PHE A 27 7.27 -25.30 17.81
CA PHE A 27 6.78 -25.80 16.51
C PHE A 27 7.93 -25.65 15.53
N CYS A 28 8.65 -26.74 15.31
CA CYS A 28 9.69 -26.82 14.31
C CYS A 28 8.98 -26.85 12.95
N CYS A 29 8.76 -25.68 12.33
CA CYS A 29 8.51 -25.63 10.90
C CYS A 29 9.74 -26.23 10.22
N LYS A 30 9.60 -27.44 9.70
CA LYS A 30 10.68 -28.25 9.13
C LYS A 30 11.23 -27.67 7.81
N VAL A 31 10.56 -26.69 7.19
CA VAL A 31 10.98 -26.05 5.94
C VAL A 31 11.20 -24.56 6.18
N PRO A 32 12.36 -24.01 5.83
CA PRO A 32 12.60 -22.58 5.88
C PRO A 32 11.59 -21.83 5.00
N LEU A 33 11.05 -20.72 5.49
CA LEU A 33 10.02 -19.98 4.77
C LEU A 33 10.49 -19.47 3.40
N CYS A 34 11.79 -19.15 3.25
CA CYS A 34 12.37 -18.79 1.95
C CYS A 34 12.43 -19.98 0.98
N GLU A 35 12.49 -21.21 1.47
CA GLU A 35 12.35 -22.43 0.69
C GLU A 35 10.86 -22.67 0.38
N SER A 36 9.96 -22.44 1.35
CA SER A 36 8.53 -22.55 1.13
C SER A 36 7.98 -21.49 0.13
N LEU A 37 8.60 -20.30 0.04
CA LEU A 37 8.29 -19.35 -1.03
C LEU A 37 8.68 -19.88 -2.42
N ARG A 38 9.72 -20.72 -2.52
CA ARG A 38 10.12 -21.38 -3.78
C ARG A 38 9.20 -22.54 -4.14
N ASP A 39 8.64 -23.19 -3.13
CA ASP A 39 7.77 -24.36 -3.28
C ASP A 39 6.28 -23.98 -3.47
N ILE A 40 5.94 -22.68 -3.45
CA ILE A 40 4.59 -22.25 -3.82
C ILE A 40 4.35 -22.64 -5.28
N PRO A 41 3.35 -23.53 -5.53
CA PRO A 41 3.10 -24.02 -6.89
C PRO A 41 2.81 -22.84 -7.82
N THR A 42 3.32 -22.96 -9.02
CA THR A 42 3.35 -22.00 -10.13
C THR A 42 2.02 -21.45 -10.73
N PRO A 43 0.88 -21.27 -10.00
CA PRO A 43 -0.19 -20.43 -10.56
C PRO A 43 0.29 -19.00 -10.85
N HIS A 44 1.40 -18.60 -10.23
CA HIS A 44 1.94 -17.24 -10.32
C HIS A 44 2.49 -16.89 -11.69
N GLU A 45 3.09 -17.82 -12.44
CA GLU A 45 3.52 -17.61 -13.82
C GLU A 45 2.36 -17.23 -14.74
N LYS A 46 1.16 -17.77 -14.45
CA LYS A 46 -0.06 -17.44 -15.20
C LYS A 46 -0.65 -16.08 -14.81
N ILE A 47 -0.41 -15.62 -13.59
CA ILE A 47 -0.89 -14.32 -13.10
C ILE A 47 0.05 -13.21 -13.58
N VAL A 48 1.35 -13.37 -13.36
CA VAL A 48 2.37 -12.39 -13.77
C VAL A 48 2.83 -12.70 -15.18
N LEU A 49 2.59 -11.76 -16.10
CA LEU A 49 2.96 -11.90 -17.52
C LEU A 49 4.35 -11.36 -17.81
N SER A 50 4.71 -10.23 -17.20
CA SER A 50 6.04 -9.61 -17.34
C SER A 50 6.36 -8.69 -16.18
N VAL A 51 7.64 -8.38 -16.02
CA VAL A 51 8.15 -7.46 -15.00
C VAL A 51 9.14 -6.51 -15.65
N LYS A 52 8.94 -5.20 -15.46
CA LYS A 52 9.83 -4.16 -15.94
C LYS A 52 10.39 -3.35 -14.77
N ASN A 53 11.71 -3.23 -14.69
CA ASN A 53 12.35 -2.30 -13.78
C ASN A 53 12.25 -0.89 -14.34
N ILE A 54 11.77 0.05 -13.53
CA ILE A 54 11.70 1.45 -13.92
C ILE A 54 13.01 2.12 -13.58
N GLN A 55 13.60 2.76 -14.59
CA GLN A 55 14.78 3.60 -14.45
C GLN A 55 14.40 5.02 -14.79
N LEU A 56 14.65 5.94 -13.86
CA LEU A 56 14.50 7.37 -14.07
C LEU A 56 15.89 7.98 -14.30
N THR A 57 15.97 8.94 -15.20
CA THR A 57 17.26 9.54 -15.60
C THR A 57 17.83 10.49 -14.54
N ASP A 58 16.95 11.01 -13.69
CA ASP A 58 17.26 12.09 -12.72
C ASP A 58 17.07 11.66 -11.26
N VAL A 59 16.68 10.37 -11.01
CA VAL A 59 16.48 9.82 -9.66
C VAL A 59 17.12 8.45 -9.55
N LYS A 60 18.00 8.30 -8.58
CA LYS A 60 18.75 7.03 -8.42
C LYS A 60 17.91 5.90 -7.82
N TYR A 61 17.08 6.20 -6.84
CA TYR A 61 16.31 5.20 -6.07
C TYR A 61 14.84 5.60 -5.91
N PRO A 62 14.05 5.60 -7.01
CA PRO A 62 12.61 5.78 -6.91
C PRO A 62 11.98 4.50 -6.38
N TYR A 63 11.17 4.56 -5.31
CA TYR A 63 10.51 3.37 -4.78
C TYR A 63 9.15 3.66 -4.15
N ASN A 64 8.40 2.60 -3.83
CA ASN A 64 7.02 2.63 -3.35
C ASN A 64 6.12 3.51 -4.23
N ALA A 65 6.30 3.38 -5.54
CA ALA A 65 5.66 4.24 -6.52
C ALA A 65 4.23 3.81 -6.81
N SER A 66 3.32 4.78 -6.82
CA SER A 66 1.93 4.63 -7.27
C SER A 66 1.78 5.14 -8.70
N ILE A 67 1.10 4.36 -9.54
CA ILE A 67 0.88 4.67 -10.96
C ILE A 67 -0.54 5.12 -11.22
N GLU A 68 -0.71 6.10 -12.12
CA GLU A 68 -2.01 6.55 -12.63
C GLU A 68 -1.94 6.80 -14.13
N GLN A 69 -3.03 6.53 -14.84
CA GLN A 69 -3.12 6.84 -16.27
C GLN A 69 -3.20 8.35 -16.48
N TYR A 70 -2.44 8.85 -17.44
CA TYR A 70 -2.38 10.26 -17.76
C TYR A 70 -2.06 10.46 -19.25
N GLU A 71 -2.94 11.16 -19.95
CA GLU A 71 -2.85 11.34 -21.40
C GLU A 71 -2.68 9.98 -22.12
N ASP A 72 -1.69 9.85 -22.98
CA ASP A 72 -1.31 8.63 -23.70
C ASP A 72 -0.22 7.80 -22.98
N GLY A 73 -0.01 8.06 -21.69
CA GLY A 73 0.99 7.38 -20.87
C GLY A 73 0.57 7.32 -19.40
N TYR A 74 1.55 7.53 -18.51
CA TYR A 74 1.36 7.35 -17.08
C TYR A 74 2.07 8.43 -16.26
N LEU A 75 1.51 8.71 -15.07
CA LEU A 75 2.20 9.37 -13.98
C LEU A 75 2.66 8.33 -12.98
N LEU A 76 3.89 8.47 -12.54
CA LEU A 76 4.48 7.66 -11.49
C LEU A 76 4.81 8.54 -10.29
N PHE A 77 4.03 8.44 -9.21
CA PHE A 77 4.27 9.15 -7.95
C PHE A 77 5.08 8.25 -7.03
N PHE A 78 6.24 8.70 -6.60
CA PHE A 78 7.19 7.89 -5.84
C PHE A 78 7.84 8.69 -4.72
N ARG A 79 8.48 7.96 -3.80
CA ARG A 79 9.32 8.58 -2.78
C ARG A 79 10.80 8.47 -3.14
N GLU A 80 11.56 9.47 -2.72
CA GLU A 80 13.00 9.51 -2.78
C GLU A 80 13.55 9.88 -1.41
N ASP A 81 14.46 9.05 -0.89
CA ASP A 81 15.10 9.27 0.41
C ASP A 81 16.43 9.99 0.24
N PHE A 82 16.67 10.97 1.11
CA PHE A 82 17.91 11.72 1.19
C PHE A 82 18.58 11.48 2.54
N LEU A 83 19.87 11.18 2.53
CA LEU A 83 20.64 11.00 3.77
C LEU A 83 20.69 12.32 4.56
N LEU A 84 20.37 12.26 5.83
CA LEU A 84 20.53 13.38 6.74
C LEU A 84 22.00 13.68 7.00
N SER A 85 22.31 14.96 7.16
CA SER A 85 23.61 15.41 7.65
C SER A 85 23.87 14.87 9.07
N ALA A 86 25.15 14.82 9.51
CA ALA A 86 25.53 14.34 10.84
C ALA A 86 24.81 15.07 11.99
N VAL A 87 24.47 16.36 11.80
CA VAL A 87 23.74 17.17 12.80
C VAL A 87 22.28 16.71 12.92
N GLN A 88 21.63 16.36 11.81
CA GLN A 88 20.23 15.93 11.76
C GLN A 88 20.03 14.50 12.26
N LYS A 89 21.07 13.64 12.22
CA LYS A 89 21.04 12.27 12.76
C LYS A 89 20.76 12.18 14.26
N LYS A 90 21.02 13.26 15.02
CA LYS A 90 20.68 13.32 16.45
C LYS A 90 19.16 13.29 16.72
N MET A 91 18.32 13.52 15.73
CA MET A 91 16.86 13.58 15.86
C MET A 91 16.15 12.24 15.65
N LYS A 92 16.84 11.10 15.76
CA LYS A 92 16.30 9.72 15.54
C LYS A 92 15.70 9.43 14.15
N MET A 93 15.59 10.42 13.27
CA MET A 93 15.17 10.22 11.88
C MET A 93 16.43 10.07 11.02
N GLN A 94 16.47 9.02 10.21
CA GLN A 94 17.67 8.70 9.42
C GLN A 94 17.68 9.34 8.03
N TYR A 95 16.49 9.74 7.52
CA TYR A 95 16.31 10.22 6.15
C TYR A 95 15.28 11.35 6.09
N HIS A 96 15.53 12.31 5.19
CA HIS A 96 14.46 13.12 4.60
C HIS A 96 13.85 12.34 3.45
N THR A 97 12.57 12.49 3.25
CA THR A 97 11.84 11.82 2.19
C THR A 97 10.99 12.82 1.45
N LYS A 98 11.12 12.88 0.13
CA LYS A 98 10.29 13.73 -0.74
C LYS A 98 9.43 12.85 -1.63
N LEU A 99 8.23 13.33 -1.90
CA LEU A 99 7.39 12.77 -2.96
C LEU A 99 7.69 13.49 -4.26
N LYS A 100 7.83 12.72 -5.31
CA LYS A 100 8.10 13.20 -6.67
C LYS A 100 7.15 12.55 -7.65
N VAL A 101 7.02 13.16 -8.83
CA VAL A 101 6.26 12.58 -9.94
C VAL A 101 7.12 12.58 -11.21
N ALA A 102 7.05 11.48 -11.96
CA ALA A 102 7.62 11.35 -13.29
C ALA A 102 6.51 11.09 -14.30
N LYS A 103 6.65 11.69 -15.50
CA LYS A 103 5.81 11.35 -16.67
C LYS A 103 6.47 10.23 -17.47
N LEU A 104 5.70 9.19 -17.75
CA LEU A 104 6.12 8.03 -18.51
C LEU A 104 5.25 7.90 -19.77
N ASN A 105 5.83 7.42 -20.87
CA ASN A 105 5.07 7.01 -22.04
C ASN A 105 4.39 5.63 -21.85
N ALA A 106 3.72 5.13 -22.88
CA ALA A 106 3.05 3.83 -22.88
C ALA A 106 4.00 2.65 -22.59
N GLU A 107 5.27 2.76 -22.95
CA GLU A 107 6.31 1.76 -22.68
C GLU A 107 6.98 1.92 -21.31
N PHE A 108 6.44 2.80 -20.44
CA PHE A 108 7.00 3.14 -19.13
C PHE A 108 8.42 3.71 -19.19
N ILE A 109 8.71 4.52 -20.21
CA ILE A 109 9.95 5.27 -20.36
C ILE A 109 9.69 6.71 -19.93
N GLN A 110 10.58 7.27 -19.12
CA GLN A 110 10.47 8.67 -18.69
C GLN A 110 10.61 9.62 -19.90
N ILE A 111 9.65 10.56 -20.03
CA ILE A 111 9.57 11.50 -21.15
C ILE A 111 9.88 12.95 -20.75
N ALA A 112 9.98 13.24 -19.46
CA ALA A 112 10.35 14.55 -18.92
C ALA A 112 11.05 14.38 -17.57
N PRO A 113 11.87 15.34 -17.12
CA PRO A 113 12.44 15.32 -15.79
C PRO A 113 11.36 15.20 -14.71
N SER A 114 11.65 14.45 -13.65
CA SER A 114 10.75 14.35 -12.51
C SER A 114 10.79 15.65 -11.69
N PHE A 115 9.70 15.96 -11.00
CA PHE A 115 9.64 17.12 -10.12
C PHE A 115 9.04 16.77 -8.76
N SER A 116 9.36 17.58 -7.76
CA SER A 116 8.86 17.40 -6.40
C SER A 116 7.39 17.80 -6.29
N ILE A 117 6.64 17.03 -5.49
CA ILE A 117 5.32 17.42 -5.03
C ILE A 117 5.52 18.18 -3.72
N GLU A 118 5.05 19.41 -3.68
CA GLU A 118 5.18 20.27 -2.50
C GLU A 118 4.19 19.83 -1.43
N THR A 119 4.66 19.01 -0.48
CA THR A 119 3.85 18.44 0.61
C THR A 119 3.98 19.19 1.92
N GLU A 120 4.69 20.32 1.95
CA GLU A 120 4.99 21.12 3.16
C GLU A 120 5.80 20.34 4.21
N SER A 121 6.35 19.18 3.84
CA SER A 121 7.08 18.28 4.72
C SER A 121 8.29 17.65 4.03
N GLU A 122 9.29 17.32 4.84
CA GLU A 122 10.47 16.56 4.43
C GLU A 122 10.39 15.08 4.83
N PHE A 123 9.21 14.61 5.24
CA PHE A 123 9.03 13.24 5.78
C PHE A 123 7.83 12.52 5.19
N SER A 124 7.36 12.99 4.04
CA SER A 124 6.23 12.38 3.31
C SER A 124 6.62 11.05 2.71
N GLU A 125 5.83 10.00 2.97
CA GLU A 125 6.12 8.61 2.56
C GLU A 125 4.94 7.94 1.88
N ASP A 126 5.27 6.95 1.02
CA ASP A 126 4.38 5.94 0.47
C ASP A 126 3.14 6.52 -0.23
N PRO A 127 3.34 7.25 -1.35
CA PRO A 127 2.26 7.89 -2.08
C PRO A 127 1.31 6.85 -2.69
N ARG A 128 0.03 7.16 -2.66
CA ARG A 128 -1.06 6.42 -3.34
C ARG A 128 -1.91 7.41 -4.09
N VAL A 129 -1.84 7.36 -5.41
CA VAL A 129 -2.59 8.27 -6.28
C VAL A 129 -3.90 7.63 -6.73
N ILE A 130 -4.97 8.41 -6.72
CA ILE A 130 -6.26 8.04 -7.28
C ILE A 130 -6.89 9.25 -7.99
N LYS A 131 -7.47 9.01 -9.16
CA LYS A 131 -8.22 10.03 -9.89
C LYS A 131 -9.59 10.26 -9.23
N LYS A 132 -9.91 11.52 -8.99
CA LYS A 132 -11.23 11.96 -8.47
C LYS A 132 -11.76 13.11 -9.30
N GLY A 133 -12.81 12.84 -10.06
CA GLY A 133 -13.27 13.77 -11.10
C GLY A 133 -12.20 14.01 -12.15
N LYS A 134 -11.83 15.28 -12.34
CA LYS A 134 -10.75 15.67 -13.28
C LYS A 134 -9.36 15.72 -12.64
N ASP A 135 -9.27 15.77 -11.31
CA ASP A 135 -8.04 15.99 -10.56
C ASP A 135 -7.54 14.68 -9.90
N PHE A 136 -6.37 14.73 -9.29
CA PHE A 136 -5.83 13.61 -8.53
C PHE A 136 -5.87 13.88 -7.02
N CYS A 137 -6.11 12.82 -6.26
CA CYS A 137 -5.87 12.78 -4.84
C CYS A 137 -4.62 11.95 -4.59
N LEU A 138 -3.59 12.53 -4.02
CA LEU A 138 -2.38 11.86 -3.59
C LEU A 138 -2.45 11.65 -2.08
N ILE A 139 -2.59 10.40 -1.66
CA ILE A 139 -2.67 10.00 -0.26
C ILE A 139 -1.28 9.54 0.17
N PHE A 140 -0.80 10.06 1.28
CA PHE A 140 0.52 9.71 1.80
C PHE A 140 0.55 9.78 3.33
N ASN A 141 1.54 9.17 3.96
CA ASN A 141 1.76 9.35 5.39
C ASN A 141 2.88 10.37 5.64
N ASP A 142 2.73 11.09 6.74
CA ASP A 142 3.65 12.14 7.12
C ASP A 142 3.87 12.16 8.63
N VAL A 143 4.83 12.92 9.09
CA VAL A 143 5.07 13.17 10.52
C VAL A 143 4.29 14.40 10.92
N GLU A 144 3.45 14.27 11.95
CA GLU A 144 2.62 15.37 12.45
C GLU A 144 3.47 16.55 12.97
N GLN A 145 4.54 16.22 13.69
CA GLN A 145 5.51 17.20 14.19
C GLN A 145 6.90 16.59 14.18
N ARG A 146 7.92 17.39 13.87
CA ARG A 146 9.32 16.93 13.82
C ARG A 146 9.81 16.19 15.08
N GLU A 147 9.28 16.58 16.23
CA GLU A 147 9.67 16.07 17.54
C GLU A 147 8.84 14.85 17.96
N SER A 148 7.64 14.68 17.41
CA SER A 148 6.79 13.54 17.67
C SER A 148 7.09 12.44 16.66
N GLN A 149 7.11 11.19 17.13
CA GLN A 149 7.13 10.04 16.21
C GLN A 149 5.71 9.71 15.68
N ARG A 150 4.75 10.59 15.92
CA ARG A 150 3.38 10.44 15.47
C ARG A 150 3.33 10.63 13.96
N ARG A 151 2.73 9.68 13.28
CA ARG A 151 2.49 9.74 11.83
C ARG A 151 1.01 9.80 11.55
N MET A 152 0.64 10.64 10.61
CA MET A 152 -0.72 10.87 10.16
C MET A 152 -0.83 10.60 8.65
N MET A 153 -2.03 10.35 8.19
CA MET A 153 -2.31 10.34 6.76
C MET A 153 -2.67 11.74 6.29
N ARG A 154 -2.20 12.09 5.09
CA ARG A 154 -2.50 13.36 4.42
C ARG A 154 -3.01 13.12 3.01
N CYS A 155 -3.75 14.08 2.47
CA CYS A 155 -4.22 14.08 1.09
C CYS A 155 -3.84 15.38 0.41
N ALA A 156 -3.03 15.31 -0.66
CA ALA A 156 -2.79 16.43 -1.55
C ALA A 156 -3.74 16.36 -2.74
N TYR A 157 -4.47 17.46 -3.00
CA TYR A 157 -5.25 17.65 -4.23
C TYR A 157 -4.32 18.22 -5.29
N ILE A 158 -4.20 17.51 -6.41
CA ILE A 158 -3.28 17.84 -7.49
C ILE A 158 -4.09 18.17 -8.75
N ASP A 159 -3.83 19.34 -9.35
CA ASP A 159 -4.42 19.71 -10.63
C ASP A 159 -3.94 18.77 -11.72
N SER A 160 -4.85 18.25 -12.53
CA SER A 160 -4.51 17.33 -13.61
C SER A 160 -3.79 17.98 -14.80
N LYS A 161 -3.85 19.30 -14.94
CA LYS A 161 -3.27 19.99 -16.09
C LYS A 161 -1.78 20.28 -15.93
N ASP A 162 -1.41 20.84 -14.77
CA ASP A 162 -0.04 21.26 -14.49
C ASP A 162 0.62 20.47 -13.35
N LEU A 163 -0.13 19.56 -12.71
CA LEU A 163 0.31 18.73 -11.60
C LEU A 163 0.70 19.53 -10.34
N SER A 164 0.25 20.79 -10.24
CA SER A 164 0.43 21.60 -9.03
C SER A 164 -0.44 21.13 -7.87
N VAL A 165 0.04 21.29 -6.66
CA VAL A 165 -0.73 21.02 -5.44
C VAL A 165 -1.68 22.17 -5.17
N LYS A 166 -2.98 21.92 -5.28
CA LYS A 166 -4.03 22.91 -4.99
C LYS A 166 -4.23 23.09 -3.49
N LYS A 167 -4.19 22.01 -2.76
CA LYS A 167 -4.43 21.98 -1.33
C LYS A 167 -3.96 20.69 -0.69
N ILE A 168 -3.55 20.75 0.58
CA ILE A 168 -3.26 19.59 1.41
C ILE A 168 -4.24 19.56 2.57
N ALA A 169 -4.75 18.38 2.90
CA ALA A 169 -5.61 18.12 4.03
C ALA A 169 -5.03 17.03 4.92
N ASP A 170 -5.07 17.25 6.22
CA ASP A 170 -4.74 16.24 7.21
C ASP A 170 -5.93 15.30 7.39
N LEU A 171 -5.68 14.00 7.35
CA LEU A 171 -6.68 12.95 7.51
C LEU A 171 -6.50 12.34 8.90
N ASP A 172 -7.06 12.98 9.93
CA ASP A 172 -6.92 12.53 11.30
C ASP A 172 -8.21 11.85 11.80
N LEU A 173 -8.08 10.58 12.18
CA LEU A 173 -9.13 9.84 12.87
C LEU A 173 -8.90 9.76 14.37
N GLY A 174 -7.75 10.19 14.86
CA GLY A 174 -7.38 10.13 16.27
C GLY A 174 -7.33 8.71 16.87
N VAL A 175 -7.19 7.68 16.02
CA VAL A 175 -7.30 6.27 16.46
C VAL A 175 -5.96 5.72 16.93
N LYS A 176 -4.88 5.96 16.18
CA LYS A 176 -3.55 5.45 16.48
C LYS A 176 -2.49 6.54 16.43
N PRO A 177 -1.40 6.41 17.22
CA PRO A 177 -0.27 7.31 17.12
C PRO A 177 0.52 7.20 15.81
N ILE A 178 0.40 6.06 15.11
CA ILE A 178 1.02 5.81 13.80
C ILE A 178 -0.05 5.33 12.85
N GLU A 179 -0.47 6.21 11.95
CA GLU A 179 -1.42 5.91 10.89
C GLU A 179 -0.68 5.69 9.58
N LYS A 180 -0.87 4.50 9.00
CA LYS A 180 -0.23 4.08 7.73
C LYS A 180 -1.12 3.12 6.95
N ASN A 181 -0.83 3.04 5.65
CA ASN A 181 -1.37 1.99 4.77
C ASN A 181 -2.89 2.00 4.60
N TRP A 182 -3.51 3.16 4.68
CA TRP A 182 -4.90 3.31 4.29
C TRP A 182 -5.03 3.13 2.77
N THR A 183 -6.04 2.40 2.34
CA THR A 183 -6.29 2.17 0.93
C THR A 183 -7.40 3.10 0.44
N PRO A 184 -7.11 4.12 -0.36
CA PRO A 184 -8.14 5.01 -0.89
C PRO A 184 -8.93 4.33 -2.01
N PHE A 185 -10.20 4.72 -2.12
CA PHE A 185 -11.04 4.44 -3.29
C PHE A 185 -12.08 5.56 -3.46
N VAL A 186 -12.61 5.69 -4.67
CA VAL A 186 -13.67 6.64 -4.98
C VAL A 186 -14.97 5.85 -5.15
N ASP A 187 -15.98 6.19 -4.35
CA ASP A 187 -17.28 5.53 -4.44
C ASP A 187 -18.11 6.02 -5.66
N ARG A 188 -19.28 5.42 -5.89
CA ARG A 188 -20.18 5.80 -6.99
C ARG A 188 -20.70 7.24 -6.88
N HIS A 189 -20.67 7.84 -5.70
CA HIS A 189 -21.06 9.23 -5.44
C HIS A 189 -19.89 10.21 -5.50
N GLN A 190 -18.73 9.76 -5.97
CA GLN A 190 -17.49 10.53 -6.04
C GLN A 190 -16.94 10.95 -4.66
N ASN A 191 -17.31 10.25 -3.58
CA ASN A 191 -16.70 10.45 -2.29
C ASN A 191 -15.36 9.73 -2.24
N LEU A 192 -14.37 10.35 -1.57
CA LEU A 192 -13.10 9.69 -1.26
C LEU A 192 -13.29 8.86 0.00
N CYS A 193 -13.21 7.56 -0.17
CA CYS A 193 -13.36 6.56 0.86
C CYS A 193 -12.02 5.86 1.15
N PHE A 194 -11.93 5.20 2.30
CA PHE A 194 -10.72 4.52 2.72
C PHE A 194 -11.04 3.17 3.34
N ILE A 195 -10.25 2.16 2.97
CA ILE A 195 -10.14 0.92 3.71
C ILE A 195 -9.05 1.12 4.77
N TYR A 196 -9.44 1.18 6.02
CA TYR A 196 -8.56 1.34 7.15
C TYR A 196 -7.86 0.04 7.54
N SER A 197 -8.64 -1.04 7.56
CA SER A 197 -8.14 -2.40 7.75
C SER A 197 -8.99 -3.38 6.95
N ILE A 198 -8.36 -4.48 6.53
CA ILE A 198 -9.01 -5.54 5.75
C ILE A 198 -9.56 -6.62 6.68
N ASN A 199 -8.90 -6.86 7.82
CA ASN A 199 -9.33 -7.81 8.83
C ASN A 199 -9.03 -7.27 10.26
N PRO A 200 -10.07 -6.91 11.07
CA PRO A 200 -11.47 -6.77 10.66
C PRO A 200 -11.64 -5.73 9.55
N SER A 201 -12.67 -5.90 8.74
CA SER A 201 -12.98 -4.95 7.67
C SER A 201 -13.48 -3.64 8.25
N LEU A 202 -12.71 -2.57 8.11
CA LEU A 202 -13.08 -1.23 8.58
C LEU A 202 -12.96 -0.24 7.41
N PHE A 203 -14.04 0.48 7.16
CA PHE A 203 -14.13 1.48 6.09
C PHE A 203 -14.60 2.81 6.67
N PHE A 204 -14.14 3.90 6.07
CA PHE A 204 -14.65 5.23 6.37
C PHE A 204 -14.56 6.12 5.14
N SER A 205 -15.33 7.20 5.16
CA SER A 205 -15.34 8.21 4.12
C SER A 205 -15.16 9.62 4.70
N PHE A 206 -14.59 10.49 3.87
CA PHE A 206 -14.55 11.91 4.13
C PHE A 206 -15.43 12.60 3.10
N HIS A 207 -16.54 13.23 3.52
CA HIS A 207 -17.38 14.01 2.61
C HIS A 207 -16.69 15.27 2.12
N ASP A 208 -15.95 15.92 2.99
CA ASP A 208 -15.14 17.07 2.64
C ASP A 208 -13.71 16.83 3.10
N VAL A 209 -12.94 16.16 2.25
CA VAL A 209 -11.53 15.85 2.52
C VAL A 209 -10.74 17.12 2.80
N LEU A 210 -11.15 18.25 2.20
CA LEU A 210 -10.49 19.53 2.39
C LEU A 210 -10.68 20.11 3.80
N LYS A 211 -11.62 19.58 4.57
CA LYS A 211 -11.80 19.95 5.99
C LYS A 211 -11.12 18.99 6.96
N GLY A 212 -10.54 17.91 6.47
CA GLY A 212 -9.83 16.92 7.29
C GLY A 212 -10.71 16.22 8.35
N LYS A 213 -12.03 16.24 8.17
CA LYS A 213 -12.97 15.63 9.10
C LYS A 213 -13.60 14.39 8.49
N ALA A 214 -13.48 13.26 9.17
CA ALA A 214 -14.30 12.10 8.88
C ALA A 214 -15.76 12.46 9.16
N SER A 215 -16.61 12.47 8.15
CA SER A 215 -18.01 12.86 8.27
C SER A 215 -18.94 11.69 8.52
N GLU A 216 -18.53 10.50 8.19
CA GLU A 216 -19.30 9.30 8.42
C GLU A 216 -18.40 8.08 8.61
N TYR A 217 -18.56 7.44 9.77
CA TYR A 217 -17.92 6.19 10.08
C TYR A 217 -18.84 5.06 9.59
N ILE A 218 -18.60 4.56 8.39
CA ILE A 218 -19.29 3.36 7.91
C ILE A 218 -18.62 2.16 8.61
N SER A 219 -19.06 1.87 9.83
CA SER A 219 -18.63 0.73 10.58
C SER A 219 -19.36 -0.51 10.08
N GLY A 220 -18.80 -1.15 9.10
CA GLY A 220 -19.10 -2.54 8.80
C GLY A 220 -18.12 -3.44 9.55
N SER A 221 -18.30 -3.64 10.85
CA SER A 221 -17.51 -4.64 11.60
C SER A 221 -17.96 -6.05 11.23
N HIS A 222 -17.73 -6.44 10.00
CA HIS A 222 -17.82 -7.85 9.62
C HIS A 222 -16.48 -8.49 9.93
N GLN A 223 -16.43 -9.29 10.98
CA GLN A 223 -15.31 -10.20 11.19
C GLN A 223 -15.36 -11.24 10.08
N VAL A 224 -14.74 -10.91 8.98
CA VAL A 224 -14.46 -11.89 7.95
C VAL A 224 -13.35 -12.78 8.51
N SER A 225 -13.66 -14.03 8.76
CA SER A 225 -12.64 -15.00 9.15
C SER A 225 -11.74 -15.28 7.94
N LEU A 226 -10.65 -14.54 7.81
CA LEU A 226 -9.62 -14.84 6.81
C LEU A 226 -8.71 -16.00 7.24
N LYS A 227 -9.01 -16.67 8.36
CA LYS A 227 -8.16 -17.65 9.05
C LYS A 227 -7.76 -18.83 8.16
N ASN A 228 -8.58 -19.17 7.17
CA ASN A 228 -8.30 -20.28 6.24
C ASN A 228 -8.02 -19.79 4.80
N LEU A 229 -7.96 -18.49 4.58
CA LEU A 229 -7.80 -17.89 3.25
C LEU A 229 -6.39 -17.31 3.08
N TRP A 230 -5.92 -16.51 4.03
CA TRP A 230 -4.55 -16.00 4.06
C TRP A 230 -3.83 -16.59 5.25
N ASP A 231 -2.81 -17.40 5.00
CA ASP A 231 -2.08 -18.09 6.08
C ASP A 231 -1.36 -17.07 6.98
N SER A 232 -1.50 -17.25 8.28
CA SER A 232 -0.88 -16.39 9.31
C SER A 232 0.65 -16.37 9.24
N GLN A 233 1.28 -17.38 8.62
CA GLN A 233 2.72 -17.40 8.39
C GLN A 233 3.20 -16.21 7.55
N TRP A 234 2.37 -15.70 6.65
CA TRP A 234 2.67 -14.53 5.81
C TRP A 234 2.53 -13.20 6.54
N GLY A 235 2.05 -13.23 7.79
CA GLY A 235 1.82 -12.06 8.62
C GLY A 235 0.48 -11.36 8.40
N ALA A 236 0.28 -10.25 9.10
CA ALA A 236 -0.95 -9.47 9.05
C ALA A 236 -1.07 -8.67 7.75
N ILE A 237 -2.26 -8.71 7.14
CA ILE A 237 -2.60 -7.98 5.92
C ILE A 237 -2.67 -6.48 6.22
N ARG A 238 -2.09 -5.67 5.33
CA ARG A 238 -2.08 -4.20 5.36
C ARG A 238 -2.37 -3.65 3.98
N GLY A 239 -3.01 -2.48 3.90
CA GLY A 239 -3.32 -1.83 2.63
C GLY A 239 -2.08 -1.58 1.77
N GLY A 240 -2.24 -1.78 0.49
CA GLY A 240 -1.23 -1.55 -0.54
C GLY A 240 -1.66 -0.49 -1.53
N THR A 241 -2.29 -0.87 -2.65
CA THR A 241 -2.70 0.06 -3.70
C THR A 241 -4.00 0.79 -3.36
N PRO A 242 -4.34 1.90 -4.02
CA PRO A 242 -5.73 2.33 -4.16
C PRO A 242 -6.59 1.20 -4.69
N ALA A 243 -7.88 1.19 -4.30
CA ALA A 243 -8.83 0.24 -4.89
C ALA A 243 -9.52 0.84 -6.12
N ARG A 244 -9.75 0.00 -7.13
CA ARG A 244 -10.42 0.38 -8.38
C ARG A 244 -11.64 -0.49 -8.62
N LEU A 245 -12.70 0.12 -9.15
CA LEU A 245 -13.91 -0.59 -9.53
C LEU A 245 -13.64 -1.39 -10.81
N ILE A 246 -13.70 -2.71 -10.69
CA ILE A 246 -13.48 -3.69 -11.75
C ILE A 246 -14.69 -4.63 -11.78
N ASP A 247 -15.39 -4.70 -12.88
CA ASP A 247 -16.51 -5.64 -13.08
C ASP A 247 -17.52 -5.67 -11.90
N ASN A 248 -17.95 -4.50 -11.43
CA ASN A 248 -18.88 -4.30 -10.30
C ASN A 248 -18.35 -4.69 -8.91
N GLN A 249 -17.06 -4.90 -8.75
CA GLN A 249 -16.40 -5.04 -7.46
C GLN A 249 -15.17 -4.13 -7.40
N TYR A 250 -14.78 -3.69 -6.21
CA TYR A 250 -13.49 -3.07 -6.04
C TYR A 250 -12.41 -4.13 -5.93
N LEU A 251 -11.30 -3.91 -6.62
CA LEU A 251 -10.06 -4.67 -6.51
C LEU A 251 -8.98 -3.80 -5.90
N ALA A 252 -8.20 -4.36 -4.98
CA ALA A 252 -6.97 -3.74 -4.48
C ALA A 252 -5.91 -4.80 -4.21
N PHE A 253 -4.63 -4.38 -4.25
CA PHE A 253 -3.52 -5.20 -3.79
C PHE A 253 -3.15 -4.78 -2.38
N PHE A 254 -2.72 -5.76 -1.59
CA PHE A 254 -2.27 -5.59 -0.23
C PHE A 254 -0.84 -6.12 -0.05
N HIS A 255 -0.20 -5.75 1.05
CA HIS A 255 1.03 -6.39 1.50
C HIS A 255 0.85 -6.97 2.89
N SER A 256 1.69 -7.93 3.21
CA SER A 256 1.89 -8.41 4.57
C SER A 256 3.37 -8.60 4.86
N SER A 257 3.75 -8.72 6.12
CA SER A 257 5.15 -8.87 6.47
C SER A 257 5.36 -9.83 7.63
N PHE A 258 6.45 -10.57 7.56
CA PHE A 258 6.87 -11.52 8.58
C PHE A 258 8.40 -11.47 8.76
N ARG A 259 8.90 -12.11 9.82
CA ARG A 259 10.33 -12.20 10.11
C ARG A 259 10.79 -13.63 10.06
N GLU A 260 11.86 -13.87 9.31
CA GLU A 260 12.52 -15.18 9.25
C GLU A 260 14.03 -15.04 9.12
N ARG A 261 14.80 -15.82 9.89
CA ARG A 261 16.27 -15.87 9.85
C ARG A 261 16.94 -14.49 9.84
N GLY A 262 16.44 -13.59 10.70
CA GLY A 262 16.99 -12.23 10.83
C GLY A 262 16.64 -11.27 9.68
N LYS A 263 15.84 -11.71 8.71
CA LYS A 263 15.33 -10.88 7.59
C LYS A 263 13.87 -10.52 7.80
N VAL A 264 13.50 -9.38 7.28
CA VAL A 264 12.09 -8.94 7.16
C VAL A 264 11.65 -9.19 5.73
N TRP A 265 10.57 -9.95 5.57
CA TRP A 265 9.97 -10.28 4.30
C TRP A 265 8.65 -9.57 4.15
N TYR A 266 8.44 -8.94 3.00
CA TYR A 266 7.16 -8.40 2.58
C TYR A 266 6.70 -9.16 1.35
N VAL A 267 5.49 -9.66 1.40
CA VAL A 267 4.80 -10.33 0.30
C VAL A 267 3.54 -9.57 -0.06
N MET A 268 3.01 -9.80 -1.25
CA MET A 268 1.79 -9.15 -1.73
C MET A 268 0.72 -10.16 -2.12
N GLY A 269 -0.52 -9.72 -2.09
CA GLY A 269 -1.70 -10.42 -2.60
C GLY A 269 -2.72 -9.40 -3.08
N ALA A 270 -3.87 -9.90 -3.52
CA ALA A 270 -4.99 -9.08 -3.97
C ALA A 270 -6.29 -9.50 -3.26
N TYR A 271 -7.24 -8.58 -3.20
CA TYR A 271 -8.58 -8.85 -2.67
C TYR A 271 -9.62 -8.04 -3.40
N THR A 272 -10.84 -8.54 -3.40
CA THR A 272 -12.02 -7.81 -3.89
C THR A 272 -12.99 -7.54 -2.76
N PHE A 273 -13.80 -6.50 -2.94
CA PHE A 273 -14.88 -6.16 -2.03
C PHE A 273 -16.07 -5.57 -2.80
N GLU A 274 -17.23 -5.54 -2.16
CA GLU A 274 -18.48 -5.05 -2.75
C GLU A 274 -18.35 -3.60 -3.24
N ALA A 275 -19.06 -3.27 -4.34
CA ALA A 275 -19.12 -1.90 -4.85
C ALA A 275 -20.04 -0.97 -4.03
N LEU A 276 -20.83 -1.54 -3.12
CA LEU A 276 -21.81 -0.85 -2.29
C LEU A 276 -21.51 -1.06 -0.81
N PRO A 277 -21.87 -0.10 0.06
CA PRO A 277 -21.80 -0.31 1.48
C PRO A 277 -22.58 -1.57 1.91
N PRO A 278 -22.08 -2.34 2.85
CA PRO A 278 -20.95 -2.05 3.75
C PRO A 278 -19.56 -2.46 3.21
N TYR A 279 -19.35 -2.57 1.90
CA TYR A 279 -18.07 -2.89 1.26
C TYR A 279 -17.42 -4.18 1.78
N LYS A 280 -18.19 -5.25 1.87
CA LYS A 280 -17.70 -6.54 2.39
C LYS A 280 -16.64 -7.12 1.47
N VAL A 281 -15.57 -7.67 2.04
CA VAL A 281 -14.56 -8.42 1.29
C VAL A 281 -15.22 -9.66 0.69
N THR A 282 -15.09 -9.84 -0.63
CA THR A 282 -15.75 -10.92 -1.39
C THR A 282 -14.79 -12.05 -1.77
N ALA A 283 -13.53 -11.73 -2.05
CA ALA A 283 -12.51 -12.72 -2.35
C ALA A 283 -11.10 -12.18 -2.01
N ILE A 284 -10.14 -13.09 -1.81
CA ILE A 284 -8.77 -12.75 -1.45
C ILE A 284 -7.78 -13.78 -2.00
N SER A 285 -6.53 -13.36 -2.26
CA SER A 285 -5.43 -14.27 -2.56
C SER A 285 -5.21 -15.26 -1.43
N ALA A 286 -5.14 -16.56 -1.73
CA ALA A 286 -4.83 -17.58 -0.75
C ALA A 286 -3.32 -17.70 -0.48
N GLN A 287 -2.51 -17.20 -1.39
CA GLN A 287 -1.05 -17.26 -1.35
C GLN A 287 -0.43 -15.96 -1.86
N PRO A 288 0.83 -15.65 -1.52
CA PRO A 288 1.55 -14.53 -2.08
C PRO A 288 1.65 -14.59 -3.61
N ILE A 289 1.54 -13.45 -4.27
CA ILE A 289 1.84 -13.29 -5.68
C ILE A 289 3.35 -13.12 -5.81
N LEU A 290 4.01 -14.09 -6.42
CA LEU A 290 5.45 -14.11 -6.64
C LEU A 290 5.75 -14.03 -8.14
N PHE A 291 7.00 -13.71 -8.49
CA PHE A 291 7.49 -13.66 -9.87
C PHE A 291 8.99 -13.86 -9.92
N ASP A 292 9.51 -14.25 -11.09
CA ASP A 292 10.93 -14.43 -11.30
C ASP A 292 11.71 -13.13 -11.07
N GLY A 293 12.80 -13.22 -10.33
CA GLY A 293 13.63 -12.07 -9.98
C GLY A 293 13.04 -11.17 -8.90
N ILE A 294 12.00 -11.62 -8.17
CA ILE A 294 11.52 -10.92 -6.97
C ILE A 294 12.63 -10.84 -5.90
N TYR A 295 12.76 -9.69 -5.25
CA TYR A 295 13.79 -9.34 -4.25
C TYR A 295 15.24 -9.29 -4.78
N ASN A 296 15.45 -9.31 -6.10
CA ASN A 296 16.79 -9.34 -6.69
C ASN A 296 17.49 -7.99 -6.71
N THR A 297 16.74 -6.88 -6.59
CA THR A 297 17.36 -5.55 -6.55
C THR A 297 18.18 -5.39 -5.28
N LYS A 298 19.46 -5.05 -5.45
CA LYS A 298 20.37 -4.82 -4.34
C LYS A 298 20.32 -3.35 -3.92
N ALA A 299 19.94 -3.10 -2.65
CA ALA A 299 20.13 -1.79 -2.06
C ALA A 299 21.62 -1.59 -1.76
N GLU A 300 22.20 -0.54 -2.28
CA GLU A 300 23.57 -0.11 -1.87
C GLU A 300 23.57 0.44 -0.44
N ASN A 301 22.40 0.82 0.05
CA ASN A 301 22.23 1.35 1.39
C ASN A 301 22.31 0.26 2.46
N THR A 302 23.34 0.33 3.28
CA THR A 302 23.60 -0.64 4.35
C THR A 302 22.52 -0.67 5.44
N ALA A 303 21.75 0.39 5.63
CA ALA A 303 20.68 0.46 6.64
C ALA A 303 19.52 -0.50 6.34
N LYS A 304 19.34 -0.90 5.08
CA LYS A 304 18.26 -1.80 4.62
C LYS A 304 18.73 -3.23 4.38
N LYS A 305 19.92 -3.61 4.88
CA LYS A 305 20.41 -4.99 4.85
C LYS A 305 19.40 -5.93 5.54
N GLY A 306 19.07 -7.03 4.88
CA GLY A 306 18.12 -8.02 5.41
C GLY A 306 16.65 -7.74 5.10
N LEU A 307 16.32 -6.62 4.45
CA LEU A 307 14.98 -6.40 3.92
C LEU A 307 14.78 -7.19 2.61
N ARG A 308 13.64 -7.85 2.50
CA ARG A 308 13.12 -8.49 1.29
C ARG A 308 11.71 -7.98 1.11
N CYS A 309 11.59 -6.90 0.36
CA CYS A 309 10.33 -6.16 0.26
C CYS A 309 9.83 -6.15 -1.16
N ILE A 310 8.57 -6.51 -1.32
CA ILE A 310 7.73 -6.10 -2.45
C ILE A 310 6.53 -5.34 -1.89
N PHE A 311 6.36 -4.09 -2.32
CA PHE A 311 5.36 -3.18 -1.79
C PHE A 311 4.48 -2.66 -2.92
N PRO A 312 3.26 -3.22 -3.12
CA PRO A 312 2.33 -2.73 -4.13
C PRO A 312 1.79 -1.35 -3.69
N ALA A 313 1.91 -0.35 -4.55
CA ALA A 313 1.54 1.03 -4.21
C ALA A 313 0.50 1.65 -5.17
N GLY A 314 0.37 1.13 -6.40
CA GLY A 314 -0.64 1.57 -7.35
C GLY A 314 -0.83 0.56 -8.48
N PHE A 315 -2.01 0.58 -9.12
CA PHE A 315 -2.23 -0.17 -10.35
C PHE A 315 -3.25 0.53 -11.25
N VAL A 316 -3.19 0.24 -12.54
CA VAL A 316 -4.13 0.70 -13.56
C VAL A 316 -4.52 -0.46 -14.47
N GLU A 317 -5.69 -0.37 -15.12
CA GLU A 317 -5.98 -1.25 -16.25
C GLU A 317 -5.12 -0.84 -17.46
N GLY A 318 -4.68 -1.80 -18.25
CA GLY A 318 -3.99 -1.51 -19.49
C GLY A 318 -4.95 -0.87 -20.49
N TYR A 319 -4.65 0.34 -20.95
CA TYR A 319 -5.44 0.98 -22.00
C TYR A 319 -5.01 0.53 -23.40
N ASP A 320 -3.78 0.04 -23.52
CA ASP A 320 -3.15 -0.44 -24.74
C ASP A 320 -3.27 -1.96 -24.94
N LYS A 321 -3.66 -2.69 -23.89
CA LYS A 321 -3.83 -4.14 -23.86
C LYS A 321 -5.04 -4.55 -23.07
N GLU A 322 -5.92 -5.29 -23.67
CA GLU A 322 -7.04 -5.91 -23.00
C GLU A 322 -6.57 -6.98 -22.00
N ASP A 323 -7.37 -7.21 -20.95
CA ASP A 323 -7.16 -8.25 -19.93
C ASP A 323 -5.86 -8.12 -19.11
N VAL A 324 -5.30 -6.92 -18.95
CA VAL A 324 -4.11 -6.73 -18.12
C VAL A 324 -4.28 -5.59 -17.11
N PHE A 325 -3.57 -5.74 -15.99
CA PHE A 325 -3.27 -4.66 -15.05
C PHE A 325 -1.78 -4.35 -15.08
N TYR A 326 -1.43 -3.08 -14.95
CA TYR A 326 -0.08 -2.63 -14.67
C TYR A 326 0.01 -2.26 -13.20
N LEU A 327 0.69 -3.11 -12.41
CA LEU A 327 0.88 -2.94 -10.98
C LEU A 327 2.26 -2.35 -10.70
N SER A 328 2.31 -1.18 -10.07
CA SER A 328 3.57 -0.59 -9.61
C SER A 328 3.89 -1.03 -8.18
N CYS A 329 5.12 -1.48 -7.98
CA CYS A 329 5.63 -1.97 -6.71
C CYS A 329 6.98 -1.35 -6.38
N GLY A 330 7.19 -1.05 -5.09
CA GLY A 330 8.53 -0.84 -4.56
C GLY A 330 9.22 -2.17 -4.27
N GLU A 331 10.50 -2.29 -4.59
CA GLU A 331 11.31 -3.46 -4.23
C GLU A 331 12.49 -3.06 -3.36
N ASN A 332 12.63 -3.74 -2.22
CA ASN A 332 13.74 -3.59 -1.27
C ASN A 332 14.01 -2.14 -0.86
N ASP A 333 12.98 -1.28 -0.89
CA ASP A 333 13.06 0.17 -0.64
C ASP A 333 14.13 0.90 -1.46
N CYS A 334 14.36 0.50 -2.69
CA CYS A 334 15.39 1.09 -3.55
C CYS A 334 15.07 1.07 -5.04
N ALA A 335 14.00 0.41 -5.46
CA ALA A 335 13.62 0.33 -6.87
C ALA A 335 12.10 0.29 -7.05
N THR A 336 11.66 0.70 -8.23
CA THR A 336 10.27 0.54 -8.69
C THR A 336 10.22 -0.48 -9.81
N LYS A 337 9.24 -1.36 -9.73
CA LYS A 337 8.90 -2.32 -10.79
C LYS A 337 7.47 -2.08 -11.26
N ILE A 338 7.24 -2.22 -12.57
CA ILE A 338 5.91 -2.38 -13.15
C ILE A 338 5.73 -3.85 -13.51
N ILE A 339 4.70 -4.45 -12.94
CA ILE A 339 4.35 -5.85 -13.11
C ILE A 339 3.10 -5.90 -13.99
N THR A 340 3.19 -6.55 -15.15
CA THR A 340 2.02 -6.82 -16.00
C THR A 340 1.32 -8.07 -15.47
N ILE A 341 0.07 -7.94 -15.09
CA ILE A 341 -0.75 -8.99 -14.48
C ILE A 341 -1.93 -9.30 -15.39
N SER A 342 -2.19 -10.58 -15.64
CA SER A 342 -3.42 -11.00 -16.31
C SER A 342 -4.63 -10.77 -15.39
N LYS A 343 -5.56 -9.92 -15.82
CA LYS A 343 -6.80 -9.61 -15.09
C LYS A 343 -7.60 -10.89 -14.84
N ARG A 344 -7.85 -11.67 -15.88
CA ARG A 344 -8.63 -12.92 -15.81
C ARG A 344 -8.00 -13.93 -14.84
N ASN A 345 -6.69 -14.19 -14.99
CA ASN A 345 -6.00 -15.17 -14.16
C ASN A 345 -5.91 -14.73 -12.71
N LEU A 346 -5.69 -13.43 -12.46
CA LEU A 346 -5.72 -12.89 -11.10
C LEU A 346 -7.09 -13.09 -10.46
N LEU A 347 -8.17 -12.61 -11.11
CA LEU A 347 -9.52 -12.68 -10.54
C LEU A 347 -9.98 -14.13 -10.31
N SER A 348 -9.65 -15.05 -11.21
CA SER A 348 -9.97 -16.48 -11.07
C SER A 348 -9.18 -17.17 -9.96
N SER A 349 -8.01 -16.66 -9.59
CA SER A 349 -7.17 -17.23 -8.52
C SER A 349 -7.63 -16.86 -7.11
N LEU A 350 -8.43 -15.81 -6.98
CA LEU A 350 -8.91 -15.35 -5.69
C LEU A 350 -9.89 -16.36 -5.08
N LYS A 351 -9.72 -16.63 -3.80
CA LYS A 351 -10.64 -17.49 -3.03
C LYS A 351 -11.80 -16.66 -2.48
N LYS A 352 -13.01 -17.11 -2.73
CA LYS A 352 -14.22 -16.49 -2.18
C LYS A 352 -14.19 -16.52 -0.66
N VAL A 353 -14.58 -15.42 -0.07
CA VAL A 353 -14.80 -15.33 1.36
C VAL A 353 -16.20 -15.85 1.65
N ASN A 354 -16.33 -16.88 2.49
CA ASN A 354 -17.63 -17.34 2.95
C ASN A 354 -18.17 -16.31 3.95
N LEU A 355 -19.29 -15.71 3.59
CA LEU A 355 -20.00 -14.71 4.39
C LEU A 355 -20.81 -15.40 5.49
#